data_8e3b1ae2b3d35e623a495c06451eeb07
#
_entry.id   8e3b1ae2b3d35e623a495c06451eeb07
#
_cell.length_a   1.000
_cell.length_b   1.000
_cell.length_c   1.000
_cell.angle_alpha   90.00
_cell.angle_beta   90.00
_cell.angle_gamma   90.00
#
_symmetry.space_group_name_H-M   'P 1'
#
loop_
_entity.id
_entity.type
_entity.pdbx_description
1 polymer ?
#
loop_
_entity_poly.entity_id
_entity_poly.type
_entity_poly.pdbx_seq_one_letter_code
_entity_poly.pdbx_strand_id
1 'polypeptide(L)'
;MKKIKQKPHFSRKLLAIPYGLFLAVFVVIPLLIIVYYAFTDDNGTFSWDYVKYFFSEDGDNFWDFFTSSTFKTILRSLFIALASTLVCLLIAYPVAYIIAKSKSKNKSALLLMFIVPMWVNFVLRINALKELLDWIGIYNASDGWNIFNTVLGMVYDFLPFMILPIYTTIIKIDNSYTEAALDLGATGAKAFVKITLPLSKAGILSGVSMVFLPSMTNYVVSNYLSEHNVKIIGKLIDDFFTNDLWHDGSFIALVLLLFMFLITWLTGGFEAEEQTGARGTSLW
;
A
#
# COMPACT_ATOMS: atom_id res chain seq x y z
N MET A 1 43.76 -33.91 -35.01
CA MET A 1 42.46 -33.26 -34.67
C MET A 1 42.57 -32.61 -33.30
N LYS A 2 42.66 -31.26 -33.22
CA LYS A 2 42.72 -30.54 -31.95
C LYS A 2 41.29 -30.40 -31.43
N LYS A 3 40.96 -30.98 -30.26
CA LYS A 3 39.71 -30.76 -29.54
C LYS A 3 39.65 -29.29 -29.10
N ILE A 4 38.76 -28.51 -29.69
CA ILE A 4 38.45 -27.14 -29.25
C ILE A 4 37.78 -27.27 -27.88
N LYS A 5 38.49 -26.86 -26.82
CA LYS A 5 37.90 -26.70 -25.48
C LYS A 5 36.82 -25.63 -25.57
N GLN A 6 35.55 -26.02 -25.53
CA GLN A 6 34.45 -25.08 -25.35
C GLN A 6 34.64 -24.33 -24.01
N LYS A 7 34.76 -23.01 -24.10
CA LYS A 7 34.76 -22.16 -22.91
C LYS A 7 33.45 -22.40 -22.16
N PRO A 8 33.42 -22.45 -20.81
CA PRO A 8 32.23 -22.60 -20.05
C PRO A 8 31.30 -21.41 -20.39
N HIS A 9 30.15 -21.69 -20.98
CA HIS A 9 29.09 -20.70 -21.18
C HIS A 9 28.61 -20.28 -19.81
N PHE A 10 28.99 -19.07 -19.37
CA PHE A 10 28.49 -18.47 -18.14
C PHE A 10 26.98 -18.25 -18.33
N SER A 11 26.17 -19.15 -17.80
CA SER A 11 24.73 -19.09 -17.94
C SER A 11 24.21 -17.86 -17.19
N ARG A 12 23.41 -17.01 -17.85
CA ARG A 12 22.72 -15.86 -17.19
C ARG A 12 21.92 -16.29 -15.96
N LYS A 13 21.51 -17.56 -15.88
CA LYS A 13 20.84 -18.15 -14.71
C LYS A 13 21.72 -18.17 -13.46
N LEU A 14 23.07 -18.28 -13.60
CA LEU A 14 23.99 -18.21 -12.47
C LEU A 14 24.02 -16.82 -11.80
N LEU A 15 23.76 -15.75 -12.56
CA LEU A 15 23.66 -14.39 -12.03
C LEU A 15 22.40 -14.17 -11.19
N ALA A 16 21.36 -15.01 -11.33
CA ALA A 16 20.15 -14.96 -10.51
C ALA A 16 20.32 -15.62 -9.14
N ILE A 17 21.37 -16.43 -8.92
CA ILE A 17 21.59 -17.16 -7.66
C ILE A 17 21.75 -16.21 -6.46
N PRO A 18 22.60 -15.15 -6.49
CA PRO A 18 22.75 -14.23 -5.37
C PRO A 18 21.43 -13.53 -5.02
N TYR A 19 20.64 -13.15 -6.03
CA TYR A 19 19.32 -12.56 -5.84
C TYR A 19 18.33 -13.56 -5.25
N GLY A 20 18.30 -14.80 -5.76
CA GLY A 20 17.47 -15.88 -5.21
C GLY A 20 17.81 -16.21 -3.76
N LEU A 21 19.12 -16.25 -3.42
CA LEU A 21 19.57 -16.45 -2.05
C LEU A 21 19.12 -15.31 -1.12
N PHE A 22 19.26 -14.08 -1.58
CA PHE A 22 18.78 -12.91 -0.85
C PHE A 22 17.28 -12.99 -0.56
N LEU A 23 16.47 -13.30 -1.57
CA LEU A 23 15.02 -13.47 -1.40
C LEU A 23 14.69 -14.62 -0.44
N ALA A 24 15.40 -15.76 -0.55
CA ALA A 24 15.19 -16.91 0.33
C ALA A 24 15.47 -16.53 1.79
N VAL A 25 16.59 -15.88 2.07
CA VAL A 25 17.00 -15.54 3.44
C VAL A 25 16.16 -14.41 4.04
N PHE A 26 15.88 -13.35 3.29
CA PHE A 26 15.28 -12.16 3.83
C PHE A 26 13.75 -12.05 3.61
N VAL A 27 13.17 -12.87 2.76
CA VAL A 27 11.72 -12.89 2.52
C VAL A 27 11.13 -14.24 2.91
N VAL A 28 11.61 -15.33 2.34
CA VAL A 28 10.98 -16.66 2.54
C VAL A 28 11.17 -17.16 3.96
N ILE A 29 12.38 -17.09 4.53
CA ILE A 29 12.63 -17.56 5.90
C ILE A 29 11.81 -16.80 6.94
N PRO A 30 11.76 -15.45 6.97
CA PRO A 30 10.90 -14.71 7.91
C PRO A 30 9.41 -15.06 7.76
N LEU A 31 8.91 -15.24 6.54
CA LEU A 31 7.53 -15.67 6.32
C LEU A 31 7.26 -17.07 6.88
N LEU A 32 8.21 -18.01 6.69
CA LEU A 32 8.10 -19.35 7.27
C LEU A 32 8.15 -19.31 8.81
N ILE A 33 8.93 -18.41 9.40
CA ILE A 33 8.98 -18.21 10.84
C ILE A 33 7.63 -17.70 11.35
N ILE A 34 7.02 -16.73 10.69
CA ILE A 34 5.67 -16.25 11.04
C ILE A 34 4.65 -17.39 10.96
N VAL A 35 4.66 -18.18 9.89
CA VAL A 35 3.78 -19.35 9.75
C VAL A 35 4.06 -20.37 10.86
N TYR A 36 5.31 -20.62 11.20
CA TYR A 36 5.68 -21.52 12.28
C TYR A 36 5.11 -21.07 13.63
N TYR A 37 5.37 -19.81 14.03
CA TYR A 37 4.83 -19.27 15.29
C TYR A 37 3.30 -19.17 15.30
N ALA A 38 2.66 -18.91 14.17
CA ALA A 38 1.19 -18.81 14.09
C ALA A 38 0.48 -20.14 14.42
N PHE A 39 1.16 -21.28 14.26
CA PHE A 39 0.57 -22.63 14.46
C PHE A 39 1.31 -23.50 15.47
N THR A 40 2.22 -22.93 16.28
CA THR A 40 2.91 -23.67 17.36
C THR A 40 2.65 -23.00 18.70
N ASP A 41 2.75 -23.77 19.78
CA ASP A 41 2.75 -23.28 21.15
C ASP A 41 4.17 -23.02 21.67
N ASP A 42 4.30 -22.54 22.92
CA ASP A 42 5.59 -22.27 23.58
C ASP A 42 6.50 -23.52 23.69
N ASN A 43 5.94 -24.71 23.58
CA ASN A 43 6.70 -25.97 23.58
C ASN A 43 7.12 -26.40 22.17
N GLY A 44 6.75 -25.63 21.14
CA GLY A 44 7.03 -25.98 19.73
C GLY A 44 6.12 -27.06 19.17
N THR A 45 5.02 -27.41 19.85
CA THR A 45 4.03 -28.38 19.38
C THR A 45 2.97 -27.68 18.54
N PHE A 46 2.43 -28.37 17.54
CA PHE A 46 1.38 -27.81 16.69
C PHE A 46 0.10 -27.58 17.51
N SER A 47 -0.41 -26.36 17.53
CA SER A 47 -1.62 -25.98 18.26
C SER A 47 -2.56 -25.13 17.40
N TRP A 48 -3.85 -25.29 17.64
CA TRP A 48 -4.91 -24.44 17.09
C TRP A 48 -5.44 -23.43 18.13
N ASP A 49 -4.80 -23.31 19.30
CA ASP A 49 -5.33 -22.51 20.40
C ASP A 49 -5.34 -21.02 20.07
N TYR A 50 -4.30 -20.53 19.36
CA TYR A 50 -4.26 -19.13 18.89
C TYR A 50 -5.34 -18.83 17.85
N VAL A 51 -5.67 -19.79 16.99
CA VAL A 51 -6.79 -19.67 16.05
C VAL A 51 -8.11 -19.57 16.81
N LYS A 52 -8.32 -20.44 17.81
CA LYS A 52 -9.52 -20.41 18.64
C LYS A 52 -9.61 -19.12 19.44
N TYR A 53 -8.50 -18.70 20.07
CA TYR A 53 -8.42 -17.45 20.82
C TYR A 53 -8.77 -16.25 19.96
N PHE A 54 -8.25 -16.18 18.73
CA PHE A 54 -8.57 -15.10 17.78
C PHE A 54 -10.07 -15.00 17.48
N PHE A 55 -10.76 -16.15 17.36
CA PHE A 55 -12.19 -16.18 17.05
C PHE A 55 -13.10 -16.17 18.30
N SER A 56 -12.56 -16.32 19.50
CA SER A 56 -13.34 -16.39 20.75
C SER A 56 -12.68 -15.60 21.89
N GLU A 57 -12.10 -14.45 21.60
CA GLU A 57 -11.34 -13.60 22.55
C GLU A 57 -12.13 -13.28 23.85
N ASP A 58 -13.46 -13.14 23.77
CA ASP A 58 -14.34 -12.78 24.89
C ASP A 58 -15.40 -13.85 25.24
N GLY A 59 -15.42 -15.02 24.59
CA GLY A 59 -16.46 -16.01 24.81
C GLY A 59 -16.31 -17.32 24.03
N ASP A 60 -17.16 -18.31 24.35
CA ASP A 60 -17.12 -19.63 23.73
C ASP A 60 -17.77 -19.69 22.34
N ASN A 61 -18.31 -18.57 21.82
CA ASN A 61 -19.06 -18.54 20.57
C ASN A 61 -18.30 -17.77 19.47
N PHE A 62 -18.34 -18.31 18.26
CA PHE A 62 -17.83 -17.64 17.04
C PHE A 62 -18.43 -16.22 16.83
N TRP A 63 -19.64 -15.96 17.30
CA TRP A 63 -20.30 -14.66 17.18
C TRP A 63 -19.66 -13.57 18.03
N ASP A 64 -18.95 -13.95 19.12
CA ASP A 64 -18.27 -13.00 20.01
C ASP A 64 -17.07 -12.35 19.31
N PHE A 65 -16.51 -12.98 18.26
CA PHE A 65 -15.51 -12.37 17.38
C PHE A 65 -15.95 -11.02 16.83
N PHE A 66 -17.22 -10.89 16.39
CA PHE A 66 -17.72 -9.64 15.81
C PHE A 66 -17.85 -8.50 16.82
N THR A 67 -17.85 -8.81 18.10
CA THR A 67 -17.85 -7.82 19.19
C THR A 67 -16.47 -7.59 19.77
N SER A 68 -15.48 -8.42 19.43
CA SER A 68 -14.12 -8.39 19.95
C SER A 68 -13.39 -7.08 19.66
N SER A 69 -12.42 -6.76 20.49
CA SER A 69 -11.51 -5.62 20.31
C SER A 69 -10.71 -5.72 19.01
N THR A 70 -10.26 -6.93 18.68
CA THR A 70 -9.48 -7.25 17.48
C THR A 70 -10.29 -7.00 16.23
N PHE A 71 -11.54 -7.46 16.15
CA PHE A 71 -12.43 -7.22 15.00
C PHE A 71 -12.70 -5.72 14.78
N LYS A 72 -13.00 -4.99 15.86
CA LYS A 72 -13.17 -3.52 15.79
C LYS A 72 -11.92 -2.81 15.28
N THR A 73 -10.73 -3.27 15.69
CA THR A 73 -9.46 -2.73 15.21
C THR A 73 -9.24 -3.01 13.73
N ILE A 74 -9.57 -4.21 13.24
CA ILE A 74 -9.53 -4.56 11.81
C ILE A 74 -10.46 -3.66 11.00
N LEU A 75 -11.72 -3.51 11.43
CA LEU A 75 -12.69 -2.65 10.75
C LEU A 75 -12.25 -1.18 10.73
N ARG A 76 -11.70 -0.68 11.83
CA ARG A 76 -11.17 0.68 11.91
C ARG A 76 -9.99 0.88 10.95
N SER A 77 -9.07 -0.08 10.89
CA SER A 77 -7.94 -0.04 9.96
C SER A 77 -8.39 -0.05 8.50
N LEU A 78 -9.36 -0.89 8.19
CA LEU A 78 -9.97 -0.96 6.86
C LEU A 78 -10.66 0.36 6.48
N PHE A 79 -11.41 0.94 7.40
CA PHE A 79 -12.07 2.24 7.20
C PHE A 79 -11.05 3.35 6.94
N ILE A 80 -9.99 3.45 7.76
CA ILE A 80 -8.95 4.46 7.61
C ILE A 80 -8.22 4.27 6.27
N ALA A 81 -7.87 3.04 5.91
CA ALA A 81 -7.20 2.75 4.65
C ALA A 81 -8.07 3.10 3.43
N LEU A 82 -9.36 2.74 3.46
CA LEU A 82 -10.31 3.09 2.40
C LEU A 82 -10.50 4.61 2.30
N ALA A 83 -10.75 5.29 3.42
CA ALA A 83 -10.94 6.74 3.45
C ALA A 83 -9.69 7.47 2.93
N SER A 84 -8.50 7.09 3.41
CA SER A 84 -7.23 7.68 2.96
C SER A 84 -6.99 7.45 1.47
N THR A 85 -7.23 6.24 0.98
CA THR A 85 -7.07 5.89 -0.43
C THR A 85 -8.02 6.67 -1.32
N LEU A 86 -9.30 6.80 -0.92
CA LEU A 86 -10.29 7.57 -1.67
C LEU A 86 -9.93 9.06 -1.72
N VAL A 87 -9.53 9.65 -0.60
CA VAL A 87 -9.12 11.06 -0.56
C VAL A 87 -7.85 11.27 -1.38
N CYS A 88 -6.86 10.37 -1.26
CA CYS A 88 -5.67 10.40 -2.11
C CYS A 88 -6.04 10.36 -3.60
N LEU A 89 -6.94 9.47 -4.01
CA LEU A 89 -7.35 9.32 -5.40
C LEU A 89 -8.06 10.60 -5.90
N LEU A 90 -8.95 11.17 -5.10
CA LEU A 90 -9.69 12.39 -5.44
C LEU A 90 -8.76 13.59 -5.64
N ILE A 91 -7.67 13.67 -4.89
CA ILE A 91 -6.66 14.74 -5.02
C ILE A 91 -5.64 14.41 -6.09
N ALA A 92 -5.11 13.19 -6.09
CA ALA A 92 -4.01 12.77 -6.96
C ALA A 92 -4.41 12.72 -8.43
N TYR A 93 -5.65 12.28 -8.74
CA TYR A 93 -6.08 12.12 -10.11
C TYR A 93 -6.15 13.47 -10.86
N PRO A 94 -6.83 14.52 -10.35
CA PRO A 94 -6.81 15.84 -10.97
C PRO A 94 -5.40 16.42 -11.09
N VAL A 95 -4.57 16.30 -10.06
CA VAL A 95 -3.18 16.78 -10.05
C VAL A 95 -2.36 16.08 -11.15
N ALA A 96 -2.39 14.75 -11.19
CA ALA A 96 -1.70 13.96 -12.19
C ALA A 96 -2.18 14.28 -13.62
N TYR A 97 -3.49 14.45 -13.82
CA TYR A 97 -4.10 14.81 -15.10
C TYR A 97 -3.63 16.20 -15.56
N ILE A 98 -3.71 17.21 -14.69
CA ILE A 98 -3.28 18.58 -15.00
C ILE A 98 -1.80 18.60 -15.38
N ILE A 99 -0.92 17.93 -14.62
CA ILE A 99 0.51 17.86 -14.92
C ILE A 99 0.75 17.13 -16.25
N ALA A 100 0.11 15.99 -16.48
CA ALA A 100 0.30 15.18 -17.69
C ALA A 100 -0.16 15.91 -18.96
N LYS A 101 -1.27 16.63 -18.92
CA LYS A 101 -1.84 17.37 -20.06
C LYS A 101 -1.34 18.82 -20.16
N SER A 102 -0.58 19.32 -19.20
CA SER A 102 0.03 20.64 -19.25
C SER A 102 0.89 20.80 -20.52
N LYS A 103 0.87 21.98 -21.12
CA LYS A 103 1.77 22.37 -22.21
C LYS A 103 3.18 22.77 -21.73
N SER A 104 3.40 22.78 -20.42
CA SER A 104 4.70 23.13 -19.83
C SER A 104 5.80 22.18 -20.29
N LYS A 105 6.96 22.73 -20.63
CA LYS A 105 8.18 21.96 -20.92
C LYS A 105 8.75 21.28 -19.66
N ASN A 106 8.35 21.74 -18.48
CA ASN A 106 8.90 21.32 -17.18
C ASN A 106 7.94 20.41 -16.38
N LYS A 107 7.19 19.53 -17.05
CA LYS A 107 6.27 18.57 -16.39
C LYS A 107 6.97 17.76 -15.29
N SER A 108 8.20 17.32 -15.57
CA SER A 108 8.99 16.55 -14.59
C SER A 108 9.34 17.38 -13.35
N ALA A 109 9.61 18.67 -13.49
CA ALA A 109 9.87 19.55 -12.35
C ALA A 109 8.58 19.74 -11.49
N LEU A 110 7.42 19.88 -12.13
CA LEU A 110 6.14 19.96 -11.42
C LEU A 110 5.86 18.66 -10.65
N LEU A 111 6.13 17.50 -11.24
CA LEU A 111 5.98 16.22 -10.56
C LEU A 111 6.96 16.09 -9.39
N LEU A 112 8.21 16.54 -9.57
CA LEU A 112 9.22 16.52 -8.51
C LEU A 112 8.81 17.33 -7.28
N MET A 113 8.06 18.42 -7.43
CA MET A 113 7.54 19.20 -6.28
C MET A 113 6.68 18.35 -5.32
N PHE A 114 6.01 17.31 -5.81
CA PHE A 114 5.26 16.37 -4.97
C PHE A 114 6.13 15.27 -4.39
N ILE A 115 7.25 14.91 -5.07
CA ILE A 115 8.15 13.83 -4.66
C ILE A 115 9.21 14.32 -3.68
N VAL A 116 9.76 15.53 -3.86
CA VAL A 116 10.85 16.08 -3.02
C VAL A 116 10.54 16.07 -1.53
N PRO A 117 9.32 16.40 -1.05
CA PRO A 117 8.99 16.28 0.37
C PRO A 117 9.19 14.89 0.95
N MET A 118 9.12 13.82 0.14
CA MET A 118 9.34 12.45 0.60
C MET A 118 10.79 12.17 1.02
N TRP A 119 11.75 12.98 0.57
CA TRP A 119 13.17 12.86 0.95
C TRP A 119 13.43 13.36 2.38
N VAL A 120 12.52 14.15 2.93
CA VAL A 120 12.55 14.54 4.34
C VAL A 120 12.14 13.33 5.18
N ASN A 121 12.81 13.16 6.32
CA ASN A 121 12.46 12.07 7.25
C ASN A 121 10.96 12.06 7.55
N PHE A 122 10.36 10.90 7.40
CA PHE A 122 8.93 10.67 7.54
C PHE A 122 8.40 11.12 8.92
N VAL A 123 9.11 10.75 10.02
CA VAL A 123 8.66 11.09 11.39
C VAL A 123 8.69 12.61 11.61
N LEU A 124 9.69 13.32 11.05
CA LEU A 124 9.74 14.79 11.14
C LEU A 124 8.56 15.43 10.41
N ARG A 125 8.16 14.89 9.25
CA ARG A 125 7.01 15.40 8.51
C ARG A 125 5.71 15.22 9.28
N ILE A 126 5.52 14.06 9.90
CA ILE A 126 4.32 13.78 10.68
C ILE A 126 4.28 14.63 11.96
N ASN A 127 5.43 14.84 12.64
CA ASN A 127 5.49 15.74 13.76
C ASN A 127 5.19 17.20 13.37
N ALA A 128 5.71 17.68 12.25
CA ALA A 128 5.39 19.03 11.77
C ALA A 128 3.89 19.18 11.47
N LEU A 129 3.26 18.14 10.90
CA LEU A 129 1.82 18.12 10.68
C LEU A 129 1.05 18.13 12.02
N LYS A 130 1.50 17.34 13.01
CA LYS A 130 0.93 17.34 14.36
C LYS A 130 0.92 18.72 14.97
N GLU A 131 2.08 19.40 15.00
CA GLU A 131 2.20 20.77 15.53
C GLU A 131 1.26 21.77 14.82
N LEU A 132 1.11 21.63 13.50
CA LEU A 132 0.16 22.44 12.74
C LEU A 132 -1.29 22.18 13.16
N LEU A 133 -1.68 20.91 13.34
CA LEU A 133 -3.03 20.54 13.77
C LEU A 133 -3.32 20.98 15.21
N ASP A 134 -2.31 20.95 16.08
CA ASP A 134 -2.41 21.45 17.45
C ASP A 134 -2.58 22.98 17.47
N TRP A 135 -1.80 23.69 16.68
CA TRP A 135 -1.94 25.15 16.54
C TRP A 135 -3.31 25.60 16.03
N ILE A 136 -3.95 24.81 15.15
CA ILE A 136 -5.31 25.07 14.65
C ILE A 136 -6.37 24.66 15.69
N GLY A 137 -6.01 23.86 16.71
CA GLY A 137 -6.91 23.40 17.78
C GLY A 137 -7.76 22.18 17.41
N ILE A 138 -7.38 21.40 16.40
CA ILE A 138 -8.07 20.18 15.99
C ILE A 138 -7.32 18.91 16.37
N TYR A 139 -6.12 19.04 16.93
CA TYR A 139 -5.36 17.90 17.42
C TYR A 139 -5.97 17.39 18.73
N ASN A 140 -6.25 16.08 18.78
CA ASN A 140 -6.82 15.37 19.93
C ASN A 140 -8.09 16.00 20.54
N ALA A 141 -8.84 16.75 19.74
CA ALA A 141 -10.04 17.47 20.21
C ALA A 141 -11.24 16.53 20.52
N SER A 142 -11.33 15.38 19.81
CA SER A 142 -12.31 14.32 20.03
C SER A 142 -11.95 13.06 19.22
N ASP A 143 -12.64 11.94 19.49
CA ASP A 143 -12.42 10.68 18.74
C ASP A 143 -12.63 10.85 17.23
N GLY A 144 -13.61 11.63 16.81
CA GLY A 144 -13.83 11.93 15.39
C GLY A 144 -12.67 12.70 14.77
N TRP A 145 -12.12 13.69 15.47
CA TRP A 145 -10.95 14.43 15.05
C TRP A 145 -9.69 13.54 15.00
N ASN A 146 -9.54 12.61 15.93
CA ASN A 146 -8.42 11.67 15.94
C ASN A 146 -8.40 10.79 14.69
N ILE A 147 -9.59 10.30 14.27
CA ILE A 147 -9.71 9.53 13.02
C ILE A 147 -9.43 10.43 11.81
N PHE A 148 -9.99 11.63 11.79
CA PHE A 148 -9.77 12.61 10.71
C PHE A 148 -8.28 12.95 10.57
N ASN A 149 -7.59 13.27 11.68
CA ASN A 149 -6.18 13.61 11.70
C ASN A 149 -5.33 12.44 11.21
N THR A 150 -5.68 11.20 11.60
CA THR A 150 -5.01 9.98 11.11
C THR A 150 -5.18 9.84 9.60
N VAL A 151 -6.40 9.99 9.07
CA VAL A 151 -6.67 9.94 7.62
C VAL A 151 -5.90 11.05 6.90
N LEU A 152 -5.91 12.28 7.43
CA LEU A 152 -5.18 13.42 6.86
C LEU A 152 -3.66 13.15 6.80
N GLY A 153 -3.10 12.58 7.87
CA GLY A 153 -1.68 12.19 7.91
C GLY A 153 -1.34 11.11 6.89
N MET A 154 -2.21 10.09 6.76
CA MET A 154 -2.05 9.04 5.74
C MET A 154 -2.11 9.65 4.33
N VAL A 155 -3.06 10.55 4.06
CA VAL A 155 -3.16 11.26 2.78
C VAL A 155 -1.90 12.07 2.50
N TYR A 156 -1.45 12.84 3.47
CA TYR A 156 -0.24 13.65 3.33
C TYR A 156 1.00 12.81 3.01
N ASP A 157 1.13 11.67 3.67
CA ASP A 157 2.29 10.78 3.50
C ASP A 157 2.25 10.00 2.17
N PHE A 158 1.07 9.51 1.78
CA PHE A 158 0.93 8.61 0.64
C PHE A 158 0.47 9.27 -0.66
N LEU A 159 0.12 10.57 -0.66
CA LEU A 159 -0.33 11.28 -1.86
C LEU A 159 0.63 11.16 -3.06
N PRO A 160 1.96 11.30 -2.91
CA PRO A 160 2.89 11.15 -4.02
C PRO A 160 2.88 9.74 -4.64
N PHE A 161 2.68 8.70 -3.84
CA PHE A 161 2.59 7.32 -4.31
C PHE A 161 1.34 7.06 -5.15
N MET A 162 0.28 7.85 -4.95
CA MET A 162 -0.92 7.82 -5.81
C MET A 162 -0.71 8.64 -7.09
N ILE A 163 -0.09 9.83 -7.00
CA ILE A 163 0.13 10.72 -8.15
C ILE A 163 1.01 10.06 -9.20
N LEU A 164 2.11 9.41 -8.79
CA LEU A 164 3.15 8.93 -9.69
C LEU A 164 2.64 7.88 -10.70
N PRO A 165 1.99 6.76 -10.30
CA PRO A 165 1.51 5.76 -11.26
C PRO A 165 0.37 6.30 -12.14
N ILE A 166 -0.49 7.18 -11.63
CA ILE A 166 -1.54 7.81 -12.42
C ILE A 166 -0.93 8.72 -13.48
N TYR A 167 0.02 9.58 -13.10
CA TYR A 167 0.75 10.45 -14.03
C TYR A 167 1.48 9.67 -15.11
N THR A 168 2.24 8.63 -14.72
CA THR A 168 3.03 7.83 -15.67
C THR A 168 2.17 7.05 -16.65
N THR A 169 0.93 6.74 -16.28
CA THR A 169 -0.05 6.12 -17.17
C THR A 169 -0.69 7.15 -18.10
N ILE A 170 -1.16 8.29 -17.58
CA ILE A 170 -1.83 9.31 -18.36
C ILE A 170 -0.90 9.93 -19.41
N ILE A 171 0.37 10.17 -19.10
CA ILE A 171 1.33 10.77 -20.04
C ILE A 171 1.60 9.88 -21.26
N LYS A 172 1.36 8.57 -21.16
CA LYS A 172 1.51 7.60 -22.26
C LYS A 172 0.28 7.51 -23.16
N ILE A 173 -0.86 8.09 -22.75
CA ILE A 173 -2.08 8.10 -23.55
C ILE A 173 -1.91 9.11 -24.68
N ASP A 174 -1.98 8.63 -25.94
CA ASP A 174 -1.90 9.48 -27.11
C ASP A 174 -3.07 10.49 -27.14
N ASN A 175 -2.75 11.74 -27.42
CA ASN A 175 -3.74 12.81 -27.50
C ASN A 175 -4.72 12.61 -28.65
N SER A 176 -4.33 11.89 -29.71
CA SER A 176 -5.18 11.57 -30.86
C SER A 176 -6.51 10.94 -30.47
N TYR A 177 -6.54 10.09 -29.43
CA TYR A 177 -7.79 9.52 -28.91
C TYR A 177 -8.77 10.58 -28.41
N THR A 178 -8.24 11.60 -27.71
CA THR A 178 -9.06 12.69 -27.18
C THR A 178 -9.50 13.63 -28.30
N GLU A 179 -8.60 13.94 -29.24
CA GLU A 179 -8.87 14.80 -30.42
C GLU A 179 -9.95 14.16 -31.32
N ALA A 180 -9.81 12.89 -31.64
CA ALA A 180 -10.83 12.16 -32.43
C ALA A 180 -12.21 12.18 -31.76
N ALA A 181 -12.28 12.09 -30.43
CA ALA A 181 -13.55 12.17 -29.73
C ALA A 181 -14.17 13.59 -29.79
N LEU A 182 -13.35 14.61 -29.73
CA LEU A 182 -13.80 16.01 -29.86
C LEU A 182 -14.31 16.26 -31.28
N ASP A 183 -13.62 15.78 -32.31
CA ASP A 183 -14.04 15.87 -33.72
C ASP A 183 -15.37 15.16 -33.98
N LEU A 184 -15.65 14.08 -33.25
CA LEU A 184 -16.94 13.38 -33.26
C LEU A 184 -18.03 14.08 -32.41
N GLY A 185 -17.78 15.31 -31.92
CA GLY A 185 -18.73 16.11 -31.16
C GLY A 185 -18.84 15.77 -29.69
N ALA A 186 -17.90 15.02 -29.11
CA ALA A 186 -17.87 14.83 -27.66
C ALA A 186 -17.42 16.13 -26.95
N THR A 187 -18.00 16.43 -25.80
CA THR A 187 -17.47 17.48 -24.92
C THR A 187 -16.19 17.00 -24.24
N GLY A 188 -15.32 17.91 -23.77
CA GLY A 188 -14.09 17.57 -23.03
C GLY A 188 -14.35 16.68 -21.82
N ALA A 189 -15.43 16.93 -21.07
CA ALA A 189 -15.83 16.09 -19.95
C ALA A 189 -16.23 14.67 -20.41
N LYS A 190 -16.91 14.55 -21.54
CA LYS A 190 -17.32 13.24 -22.11
C LYS A 190 -16.12 12.47 -22.63
N ALA A 191 -15.16 13.14 -23.28
CA ALA A 191 -13.89 12.53 -23.70
C ALA A 191 -13.05 12.07 -22.48
N PHE A 192 -13.01 12.89 -21.42
CA PHE A 192 -12.36 12.50 -20.18
C PHE A 192 -12.93 11.21 -19.59
N VAL A 193 -14.25 11.17 -19.33
CA VAL A 193 -14.91 10.03 -18.67
C VAL A 193 -14.91 8.76 -19.54
N LYS A 194 -15.06 8.91 -20.87
CA LYS A 194 -15.19 7.74 -21.77
C LYS A 194 -13.87 7.25 -22.35
N ILE A 195 -12.82 8.06 -22.34
CA ILE A 195 -11.53 7.71 -22.95
C ILE A 195 -10.40 7.77 -21.91
N THR A 196 -10.15 8.93 -21.32
CA THR A 196 -8.98 9.09 -20.44
C THR A 196 -9.10 8.24 -19.17
N LEU A 197 -10.24 8.28 -18.51
CA LEU A 197 -10.47 7.55 -17.26
C LEU A 197 -10.36 6.02 -17.43
N PRO A 198 -11.00 5.37 -18.43
CA PRO A 198 -10.82 3.94 -18.67
C PRO A 198 -9.40 3.55 -19.06
N LEU A 199 -8.73 4.35 -19.90
CA LEU A 199 -7.35 4.09 -20.32
C LEU A 199 -6.34 4.29 -19.20
N SER A 200 -6.67 5.08 -18.18
CA SER A 200 -5.83 5.29 -16.98
C SER A 200 -6.09 4.28 -15.85
N LYS A 201 -7.02 3.34 -16.02
CA LYS A 201 -7.41 2.36 -14.98
C LYS A 201 -6.22 1.61 -14.38
N ALA A 202 -5.25 1.19 -15.19
CA ALA A 202 -4.06 0.49 -14.71
C ALA A 202 -3.24 1.37 -13.73
N GLY A 203 -3.08 2.67 -14.03
CA GLY A 203 -2.41 3.62 -13.13
C GLY A 203 -3.19 3.88 -11.84
N ILE A 204 -4.53 3.93 -11.93
CA ILE A 204 -5.39 4.08 -10.75
C ILE A 204 -5.25 2.85 -9.85
N LEU A 205 -5.35 1.64 -10.39
CA LEU A 205 -5.22 0.41 -9.61
C LEU A 205 -3.84 0.29 -8.95
N SER A 206 -2.78 0.60 -9.68
CA SER A 206 -1.42 0.62 -9.12
C SER A 206 -1.30 1.64 -7.98
N GLY A 207 -1.80 2.87 -8.15
CA GLY A 207 -1.81 3.90 -7.11
C GLY A 207 -2.63 3.49 -5.89
N VAL A 208 -3.81 2.91 -6.09
CA VAL A 208 -4.66 2.39 -5.02
C VAL A 208 -3.92 1.33 -4.21
N SER A 209 -3.27 0.36 -4.85
CA SER A 209 -2.50 -0.68 -4.16
C SER A 209 -1.32 -0.10 -3.36
N MET A 210 -0.62 0.91 -3.93
CA MET A 210 0.51 1.57 -3.27
C MET A 210 0.11 2.41 -2.05
N VAL A 211 -1.14 2.83 -1.94
CA VAL A 211 -1.65 3.64 -0.81
C VAL A 211 -2.42 2.78 0.18
N PHE A 212 -3.31 1.92 -0.29
CA PHE A 212 -4.24 1.17 0.56
C PHE A 212 -3.51 0.23 1.52
N LEU A 213 -2.58 -0.59 0.99
CA LEU A 213 -1.89 -1.61 1.79
C LEU A 213 -1.05 -0.99 2.91
N PRO A 214 -0.17 0.01 2.66
CA PRO A 214 0.57 0.67 3.74
C PRO A 214 -0.33 1.42 4.73
N SER A 215 -1.43 2.03 4.27
CA SER A 215 -2.33 2.78 5.16
C SER A 215 -3.02 1.89 6.22
N MET A 216 -3.20 0.59 5.96
CA MET A 216 -3.71 -0.34 6.96
C MET A 216 -2.73 -0.60 8.11
N THR A 217 -1.43 -0.52 7.85
CA THR A 217 -0.38 -0.98 8.76
C THR A 217 0.47 0.14 9.35
N ASN A 218 0.43 1.35 8.78
CA ASN A 218 1.27 2.46 9.22
C ASN A 218 0.81 3.06 10.56
N TYR A 219 1.05 2.32 11.64
CA TYR A 219 0.67 2.73 12.99
C TYR A 219 1.43 3.98 13.49
N VAL A 220 2.57 4.31 12.90
CA VAL A 220 3.35 5.49 13.30
C VAL A 220 2.54 6.76 13.05
N VAL A 221 1.91 6.91 11.86
CA VAL A 221 1.02 8.04 11.58
C VAL A 221 -0.14 8.10 12.57
N SER A 222 -0.79 6.95 12.81
CA SER A 222 -1.90 6.86 13.75
C SER A 222 -1.49 7.28 15.15
N ASN A 223 -0.38 6.75 15.67
CA ASN A 223 0.11 7.05 17.02
C ASN A 223 0.43 8.54 17.21
N TYR A 224 1.14 9.14 16.24
CA TYR A 224 1.54 10.56 16.34
C TYR A 224 0.36 11.52 16.18
N LEU A 225 -0.63 11.22 15.33
CA LEU A 225 -1.72 12.15 15.01
C LEU A 225 -2.99 11.93 15.81
N SER A 226 -3.08 10.85 16.59
CA SER A 226 -4.21 10.56 17.48
C SER A 226 -3.83 10.34 18.95
N GLU A 227 -2.57 10.61 19.32
CA GLU A 227 -2.09 10.36 20.70
C GLU A 227 -2.38 8.92 21.19
N HIS A 228 -2.18 7.94 20.31
CA HIS A 228 -2.49 6.51 20.53
C HIS A 228 -3.96 6.16 20.71
N ASN A 229 -4.89 7.12 20.54
CA ASN A 229 -6.34 6.87 20.67
C ASN A 229 -6.91 6.04 19.51
N VAL A 230 -6.30 6.10 18.33
CA VAL A 230 -6.72 5.33 17.17
C VAL A 230 -5.80 4.13 16.99
N LYS A 231 -6.21 2.98 17.52
CA LYS A 231 -5.51 1.71 17.27
C LYS A 231 -5.85 1.18 15.89
N ILE A 232 -4.82 0.81 15.13
CA ILE A 232 -4.94 0.12 13.84
C ILE A 232 -4.23 -1.23 13.92
N ILE A 233 -4.48 -2.11 12.93
CA ILE A 233 -3.98 -3.48 12.97
C ILE A 233 -2.44 -3.56 13.03
N GLY A 234 -1.73 -2.63 12.39
CA GLY A 234 -0.27 -2.56 12.50
C GLY A 234 0.20 -2.31 13.94
N LYS A 235 -0.53 -1.47 14.71
CA LYS A 235 -0.20 -1.24 16.13
C LYS A 235 -0.53 -2.45 16.99
N LEU A 236 -1.62 -3.15 16.69
CA LEU A 236 -1.98 -4.36 17.40
C LEU A 236 -0.89 -5.44 17.25
N ILE A 237 -0.38 -5.63 16.05
CA ILE A 237 0.74 -6.56 15.78
C ILE A 237 2.00 -6.12 16.51
N ASP A 238 2.34 -4.83 16.47
CA ASP A 238 3.49 -4.25 17.16
C ASP A 238 3.39 -4.43 18.68
N ASP A 239 2.21 -4.23 19.27
CA ASP A 239 1.94 -4.45 20.69
C ASP A 239 2.16 -5.91 21.09
N PHE A 240 1.71 -6.88 20.30
CA PHE A 240 1.94 -8.30 20.59
C PHE A 240 3.44 -8.63 20.57
N PHE A 241 4.17 -8.24 19.54
CA PHE A 241 5.63 -8.53 19.50
C PHE A 241 6.41 -7.80 20.57
N THR A 242 6.02 -6.56 20.94
CA THR A 242 6.68 -5.80 22.00
C THR A 242 6.44 -6.40 23.38
N ASN A 243 5.33 -7.09 23.58
CA ASN A 243 4.99 -7.78 24.83
C ASN A 243 5.40 -9.27 24.85
N ASP A 244 6.29 -9.69 23.95
CA ASP A 244 6.78 -11.07 23.79
C ASP A 244 5.69 -12.12 23.47
N LEU A 245 4.51 -11.69 22.98
CA LEU A 245 3.41 -12.53 22.55
C LEU A 245 3.59 -12.93 21.08
N TRP A 246 4.66 -13.68 20.79
CA TRP A 246 5.12 -14.00 19.42
C TRP A 246 4.08 -14.81 18.63
N HIS A 247 3.38 -15.73 19.28
CA HIS A 247 2.40 -16.62 18.66
C HIS A 247 1.15 -15.84 18.21
N ASP A 248 0.56 -15.04 19.12
CA ASP A 248 -0.61 -14.19 18.83
C ASP A 248 -0.29 -13.16 17.74
N GLY A 249 0.85 -12.47 17.89
CA GLY A 249 1.33 -11.49 16.91
C GLY A 249 1.53 -12.11 15.53
N SER A 250 2.13 -13.29 15.45
CA SER A 250 2.35 -14.01 14.20
C SER A 250 1.07 -14.48 13.56
N PHE A 251 0.09 -14.95 14.34
CA PHE A 251 -1.20 -15.36 13.80
C PHE A 251 -1.95 -14.16 13.16
N ILE A 252 -2.02 -13.02 13.87
CA ILE A 252 -2.66 -11.80 13.33
C ILE A 252 -1.91 -11.27 12.11
N ALA A 253 -0.58 -11.31 12.12
CA ALA A 253 0.23 -10.93 10.96
C ALA A 253 -0.05 -11.83 9.75
N LEU A 254 -0.21 -13.13 9.95
CA LEU A 254 -0.58 -14.08 8.90
C LEU A 254 -1.99 -13.80 8.35
N VAL A 255 -2.96 -13.56 9.20
CA VAL A 255 -4.33 -13.18 8.81
C VAL A 255 -4.31 -11.90 7.97
N LEU A 256 -3.56 -10.89 8.42
CA LEU A 256 -3.40 -9.65 7.66
C LEU A 256 -2.75 -9.90 6.29
N LEU A 257 -1.69 -10.71 6.23
CA LEU A 257 -1.00 -11.04 4.99
C LEU A 257 -1.93 -11.73 3.99
N LEU A 258 -2.73 -12.70 4.45
CA LEU A 258 -3.73 -13.37 3.61
C LEU A 258 -4.81 -12.40 3.13
N PHE A 259 -5.27 -11.50 4.00
CA PHE A 259 -6.24 -10.47 3.65
C PHE A 259 -5.68 -9.50 2.59
N MET A 260 -4.43 -9.04 2.75
CA MET A 260 -3.77 -8.18 1.78
C MET A 260 -3.57 -8.88 0.44
N PHE A 261 -3.18 -10.17 0.45
CA PHE A 261 -3.08 -10.98 -0.76
C PHE A 261 -4.41 -11.11 -1.48
N LEU A 262 -5.49 -11.38 -0.74
CA LEU A 262 -6.85 -11.47 -1.28
C LEU A 262 -7.29 -10.15 -1.94
N ILE A 263 -7.07 -9.02 -1.27
CA ILE A 263 -7.40 -7.69 -1.84
C ILE A 263 -6.59 -7.42 -3.11
N THR A 264 -5.28 -7.68 -3.09
CA THR A 264 -4.42 -7.48 -4.26
C THR A 264 -4.88 -8.35 -5.44
N TRP A 265 -5.28 -9.58 -5.16
CA TRP A 265 -5.82 -10.49 -6.17
C TRP A 265 -7.17 -9.99 -6.74
N LEU A 266 -8.09 -9.58 -5.88
CA LEU A 266 -9.42 -9.05 -6.28
C LEU A 266 -9.32 -7.73 -7.06
N THR A 267 -8.35 -6.87 -6.73
CA THR A 267 -8.14 -5.58 -7.43
C THR A 267 -7.38 -5.73 -8.74
N GLY A 268 -6.93 -6.94 -9.10
CA GLY A 268 -6.12 -7.17 -10.30
C GLY A 268 -4.73 -6.52 -10.23
N GLY A 269 -4.24 -6.27 -9.02
CA GLY A 269 -2.93 -5.63 -8.79
C GLY A 269 -1.78 -6.39 -9.46
N PHE A 270 -1.85 -7.71 -9.53
CA PHE A 270 -0.86 -8.55 -10.22
C PHE A 270 -0.84 -8.32 -11.73
N GLU A 271 -2.00 -8.14 -12.38
CA GLU A 271 -2.08 -7.86 -13.83
C GLU A 271 -1.56 -6.46 -14.18
N ALA A 272 -1.76 -5.47 -13.30
CA ALA A 272 -1.27 -4.12 -13.47
C ALA A 272 0.26 -4.05 -13.39
N GLU A 273 0.89 -4.81 -12.51
CA GLU A 273 2.35 -4.93 -12.40
C GLU A 273 2.96 -5.66 -13.60
N GLU A 274 2.34 -6.74 -14.06
CA GLU A 274 2.82 -7.53 -15.20
C GLU A 274 2.81 -6.70 -16.50
N GLN A 275 1.76 -5.90 -16.75
CA GLN A 275 1.70 -4.99 -17.89
C GLN A 275 2.75 -3.87 -17.83
N THR A 276 3.16 -3.45 -16.65
CA THR A 276 4.22 -2.45 -16.46
C THR A 276 5.60 -3.07 -16.64
N GLY A 277 5.81 -4.29 -16.17
CA GLY A 277 7.06 -5.05 -16.30
C GLY A 277 7.33 -5.59 -17.71
N ALA A 278 6.31 -6.15 -18.37
CA ALA A 278 6.45 -6.76 -19.70
C ALA A 278 6.82 -5.75 -20.81
N ARG A 279 6.42 -4.48 -20.67
CA ARG A 279 6.81 -3.41 -21.61
C ARG A 279 8.27 -2.95 -21.46
N GLY A 280 8.93 -3.25 -20.35
CA GLY A 280 10.34 -2.98 -20.13
C GLY A 280 11.29 -4.01 -20.75
N THR A 281 10.82 -5.24 -20.99
CA THR A 281 11.64 -6.36 -21.50
C THR A 281 11.67 -6.48 -23.02
N SER A 282 10.83 -5.75 -23.76
CA SER A 282 10.77 -5.78 -25.24
C SER A 282 11.77 -4.88 -25.94
N LEU A 283 12.68 -4.24 -25.22
CA LEU A 283 13.70 -3.30 -25.76
C LEU A 283 15.11 -3.90 -25.82
N TRP A 284 15.28 -5.23 -25.62
CA TRP A 284 16.59 -5.93 -25.75
C TRP A 284 16.51 -7.18 -26.59
#